data_9118e38c4ee8b15caa80dd66f32e2f46
#
_entry.id   9118e38c4ee8b15caa80dd66f32e2f46
#
_cell.length_a   1.000
_cell.length_b   1.000
_cell.length_c   1.000
_cell.angle_alpha   90.00
_cell.angle_beta   90.00
_cell.angle_gamma   90.00
#
_symmetry.space_group_name_H-M   'P 1'
#
loop_
_entity.id
_entity.type
_entity.pdbx_description
1 polymer ?
#
loop_
_entity_poly.entity_id
_entity_poly.type
_entity_poly.pdbx_seq_one_letter_code
_entity_poly.pdbx_strand_id
1 'polypeptide(L)'
;MLGRTLRVGAHLFPSYRSTALRKLSRSSPIANALFQQPVSRDARHNSTSAYQGIGGSPGRPTGGGGVDPVEVSHFDALASSWWDAQGPSRLLHLMNPMRIDFAKHCLSMGIPVEAITDAGEGERKGSSRGLTVLDVGCGGGIFSESVARLPNTAKVIGLDPSEQVLGVARAHAKKDPTLSGKLQYINSSIDDYTPDHQFDLITLFEVVEHVPYPAAFLQTCMRHVRPGGWIVLSTIARTWSSWMTTKLIAEDLLHIVPRGTHDWYKYINEPEMRSFFEKQHGWGSQGMLSMGCLYVPGFGWKAIKGSEDYGNYFFGVRRDL
;
A
#
# COMPACT_ATOMS: atom_id res chain seq x y z
N MET A 1 35.65 1.13 -36.50
CA MET A 1 34.39 1.86 -36.31
C MET A 1 33.85 1.51 -34.94
N LEU A 2 33.89 2.48 -34.03
CA LEU A 2 33.68 2.32 -32.60
C LEU A 2 32.17 2.33 -32.27
N GLY A 3 31.64 1.24 -31.75
CA GLY A 3 30.30 1.15 -31.18
C GLY A 3 30.29 1.75 -29.77
N ARG A 4 29.63 2.89 -29.56
CA ARG A 4 29.38 3.46 -28.24
C ARG A 4 28.18 2.77 -27.61
N THR A 5 28.43 1.96 -26.58
CA THR A 5 27.42 1.42 -25.67
C THR A 5 27.04 2.51 -24.67
N LEU A 6 25.81 3.00 -24.73
CA LEU A 6 25.25 3.89 -23.73
C LEU A 6 24.97 3.10 -22.43
N ARG A 7 25.79 3.30 -21.42
CA ARG A 7 25.48 2.91 -20.02
C ARG A 7 24.41 3.86 -19.49
N VAL A 8 23.20 3.36 -19.33
CA VAL A 8 22.14 4.03 -18.55
C VAL A 8 22.50 3.87 -17.07
N GLY A 9 22.70 5.00 -16.41
CA GLY A 9 23.22 5.08 -15.04
C GLY A 9 22.25 4.52 -14.00
N ALA A 10 22.77 3.56 -13.24
CA ALA A 10 22.19 3.07 -11.99
C ALA A 10 22.63 4.00 -10.85
N HIS A 11 21.96 5.12 -10.63
CA HIS A 11 22.15 5.95 -9.44
C HIS A 11 20.85 6.65 -9.07
N LEU A 12 19.95 5.94 -8.36
CA LEU A 12 18.78 6.56 -7.73
C LEU A 12 18.57 6.19 -6.26
N PHE A 13 19.42 5.34 -5.66
CA PHE A 13 19.31 5.04 -4.23
C PHE A 13 20.70 5.15 -3.56
N PRO A 14 20.88 6.09 -2.61
CA PRO A 14 22.01 6.03 -1.70
C PRO A 14 21.85 4.81 -0.78
N SER A 15 22.94 4.05 -0.61
CA SER A 15 23.03 2.86 0.23
C SER A 15 22.52 3.15 1.66
N TYR A 16 21.41 2.53 2.04
CA TYR A 16 20.90 2.54 3.41
C TYR A 16 21.75 1.62 4.27
N ARG A 17 22.66 2.18 5.06
CA ARG A 17 23.27 1.46 6.19
C ARG A 17 22.32 1.57 7.40
N SER A 18 21.92 0.43 7.92
CA SER A 18 21.26 0.30 9.22
C SER A 18 22.20 0.84 10.30
N THR A 19 21.86 2.00 10.86
CA THR A 19 22.53 2.55 12.03
C THR A 19 21.55 2.49 13.19
N ALA A 20 21.80 1.55 14.09
CA ALA A 20 21.17 1.52 15.39
C ALA A 20 21.58 2.80 16.16
N LEU A 21 20.69 3.77 16.27
CA LEU A 21 20.88 4.97 17.08
C LEU A 21 20.17 4.82 18.40
N ARG A 22 20.99 4.86 19.47
CA ARG A 22 20.60 4.93 20.87
C ARG A 22 19.68 6.12 21.14
N LYS A 23 18.61 5.84 21.89
CA LYS A 23 17.69 6.81 22.47
C LYS A 23 18.44 7.85 23.29
N LEU A 24 18.21 9.11 23.00
CA LEU A 24 18.33 10.21 23.97
C LEU A 24 16.97 10.89 24.06
N SER A 25 16.27 10.61 25.15
CA SER A 25 15.06 11.33 25.56
C SER A 25 15.45 12.73 26.03
N ARG A 26 14.90 13.77 25.41
CA ARG A 26 14.75 15.08 26.06
C ARG A 26 13.32 15.55 25.84
N SER A 27 12.53 15.43 26.88
CA SER A 27 11.24 16.07 27.05
C SER A 27 11.43 17.58 27.17
N SER A 28 10.82 18.34 26.25
CA SER A 28 10.73 19.80 26.39
C SER A 28 9.33 20.18 26.90
N PRO A 29 9.20 21.01 27.96
CA PRO A 29 7.93 21.28 28.63
C PRO A 29 7.04 22.34 27.98
N ILE A 30 7.30 22.79 26.76
CA ILE A 30 6.59 23.94 26.15
C ILE A 30 5.41 23.55 25.23
N ALA A 31 5.23 22.28 24.90
CA ALA A 31 4.18 21.85 23.97
C ALA A 31 2.78 21.67 24.59
N ASN A 32 2.60 21.76 25.91
CA ASN A 32 1.32 21.44 26.57
C ASN A 32 0.40 22.63 26.87
N ALA A 33 0.72 23.85 26.44
CA ALA A 33 -0.04 25.03 26.82
C ALA A 33 -1.02 25.59 25.76
N LEU A 34 -1.10 24.97 24.54
CA LEU A 34 -1.88 25.54 23.45
C LEU A 34 -3.12 24.75 23.01
N PHE A 35 -3.47 23.64 23.68
CA PHE A 35 -4.62 22.81 23.30
C PHE A 35 -5.64 22.61 24.43
N GLN A 36 -6.04 23.68 25.13
CA GLN A 36 -7.25 23.68 25.97
C GLN A 36 -8.14 24.84 25.57
N GLN A 37 -8.96 24.61 24.56
CA GLN A 37 -10.19 25.35 24.32
C GLN A 37 -11.34 24.36 24.13
N PRO A 38 -12.50 24.53 24.78
CA PRO A 38 -13.62 23.61 24.70
C PRO A 38 -14.35 23.85 23.38
N VAL A 39 -14.39 22.82 22.51
CA VAL A 39 -15.24 22.79 21.34
C VAL A 39 -16.67 22.46 21.79
N SER A 40 -17.61 23.37 21.54
CA SER A 40 -19.03 23.22 21.79
C SER A 40 -19.58 21.98 21.05
N ARG A 41 -20.25 21.11 21.82
CA ARG A 41 -21.04 20.01 21.31
C ARG A 41 -22.33 20.57 20.72
N ASP A 42 -22.49 20.54 19.38
CA ASP A 42 -23.78 20.34 18.74
C ASP A 42 -23.58 20.25 17.22
N ALA A 43 -23.50 19.02 16.73
CA ALA A 43 -23.97 18.60 15.40
C ALA A 43 -23.92 17.07 15.37
N ARG A 44 -25.04 16.45 15.80
CA ARG A 44 -25.21 15.00 15.65
C ARG A 44 -25.50 14.71 14.18
N HIS A 45 -24.51 14.24 13.46
CA HIS A 45 -24.74 13.39 12.28
C HIS A 45 -24.46 11.95 12.70
N ASN A 46 -25.54 11.17 12.73
CA ASN A 46 -25.54 9.74 12.95
C ASN A 46 -24.90 9.04 11.74
N SER A 47 -23.60 8.80 11.80
CA SER A 47 -22.95 7.70 11.08
C SER A 47 -21.93 7.10 12.04
N THR A 48 -22.40 6.21 12.91
CA THR A 48 -21.56 5.42 13.80
C THR A 48 -20.94 4.26 13.02
N SER A 49 -20.03 4.53 12.12
CA SER A 49 -18.97 3.58 11.77
C SER A 49 -17.86 3.76 12.81
N ALA A 50 -17.73 2.81 13.72
CA ALA A 50 -16.70 2.84 14.76
C ALA A 50 -15.35 2.52 14.14
N TYR A 51 -14.66 3.52 13.57
CA TYR A 51 -13.27 3.39 13.16
C TYR A 51 -12.39 3.13 14.39
N GLN A 52 -11.71 1.98 14.43
CA GLN A 52 -10.69 1.67 15.42
C GLN A 52 -9.32 1.78 14.75
N GLY A 53 -8.54 2.80 15.12
CA GLY A 53 -7.18 2.96 14.67
C GLY A 53 -6.32 1.71 14.92
N ILE A 54 -5.18 1.62 14.24
CA ILE A 54 -4.27 0.47 14.26
C ILE A 54 -3.71 0.09 15.66
N GLY A 55 -3.82 1.00 16.64
CA GLY A 55 -3.39 0.79 18.03
C GLY A 55 -4.46 0.24 18.98
N GLY A 56 -5.71 0.06 18.53
CA GLY A 56 -6.80 -0.48 19.36
C GLY A 56 -6.75 -1.98 19.52
N SER A 57 -7.28 -2.49 20.66
CA SER A 57 -7.46 -3.95 20.85
C SER A 57 -8.38 -4.52 19.77
N PRO A 58 -8.09 -5.71 19.22
CA PRO A 58 -8.87 -6.31 18.15
C PRO A 58 -10.22 -6.83 18.66
N GLY A 59 -11.19 -5.93 18.76
CA GLY A 59 -12.58 -6.28 18.97
C GLY A 59 -13.31 -6.31 17.62
N ARG A 60 -13.19 -7.42 16.88
CA ARG A 60 -13.97 -7.62 15.65
C ARG A 60 -15.43 -7.88 16.02
N PRO A 61 -16.41 -7.11 15.52
CA PRO A 61 -17.80 -7.55 15.53
C PRO A 61 -17.91 -8.86 14.74
N THR A 62 -18.59 -9.83 15.28
CA THR A 62 -18.92 -11.10 14.62
C THR A 62 -19.93 -10.86 13.50
N GLY A 63 -19.44 -10.41 12.35
CA GLY A 63 -20.29 -10.13 11.18
C GLY A 63 -19.60 -9.19 10.21
N GLY A 64 -18.93 -9.72 9.21
CA GLY A 64 -18.46 -9.13 7.97
C GLY A 64 -17.83 -7.75 8.06
N GLY A 65 -16.49 -7.60 7.84
CA GLY A 65 -16.21 -6.29 7.92
C GLY A 65 -14.90 -5.62 7.56
N GLY A 66 -14.15 -6.15 6.63
CA GLY A 66 -13.03 -5.42 6.01
C GLY A 66 -13.45 -4.41 4.94
N VAL A 67 -14.75 -4.32 4.59
CA VAL A 67 -15.26 -3.50 3.49
C VAL A 67 -16.29 -2.50 4.01
N ASP A 68 -16.08 -1.22 3.69
CA ASP A 68 -17.05 -0.15 3.92
C ASP A 68 -17.89 0.04 2.65
N PRO A 69 -19.24 -0.22 2.67
CA PRO A 69 -20.09 -0.09 1.48
C PRO A 69 -20.14 1.34 0.92
N VAL A 70 -19.94 2.36 1.76
CA VAL A 70 -19.93 3.77 1.32
C VAL A 70 -18.67 4.04 0.49
N GLU A 71 -17.52 3.54 0.93
CA GLU A 71 -16.26 3.64 0.18
C GLU A 71 -16.37 2.91 -1.16
N VAL A 72 -16.93 1.69 -1.18
CA VAL A 72 -17.13 0.94 -2.44
C VAL A 72 -17.99 1.74 -3.42
N SER A 73 -19.12 2.30 -2.96
CA SER A 73 -20.00 3.12 -3.81
C SER A 73 -19.29 4.36 -4.36
N HIS A 74 -18.39 4.96 -3.58
CA HIS A 74 -17.57 6.09 -4.03
C HIS A 74 -16.64 5.69 -5.18
N PHE A 75 -15.92 4.56 -5.04
CA PHE A 75 -15.05 4.03 -6.09
C PHE A 75 -15.81 3.58 -7.33
N ASP A 76 -17.01 3.02 -7.17
CA ASP A 76 -17.90 2.67 -8.30
C ASP A 76 -18.21 3.89 -9.16
N ALA A 77 -18.47 5.04 -8.57
CA ALA A 77 -18.73 6.28 -9.30
C ALA A 77 -17.53 6.76 -10.14
N LEU A 78 -16.31 6.41 -9.74
CA LEU A 78 -15.08 6.76 -10.44
C LEU A 78 -14.64 5.71 -11.49
N ALA A 79 -15.28 4.53 -11.51
CA ALA A 79 -14.84 3.37 -12.28
C ALA A 79 -14.58 3.69 -13.77
N SER A 80 -15.48 4.40 -14.45
CA SER A 80 -15.36 4.70 -15.88
C SER A 80 -14.14 5.55 -16.26
N SER A 81 -13.61 6.34 -15.31
CA SER A 81 -12.49 7.25 -15.53
C SER A 81 -11.15 6.71 -15.03
N TRP A 82 -11.10 5.46 -14.55
CA TRP A 82 -9.90 4.90 -13.88
C TRP A 82 -8.64 4.92 -14.74
N TRP A 83 -8.78 4.66 -16.03
CA TRP A 83 -7.68 4.65 -16.98
C TRP A 83 -7.52 5.96 -17.78
N ASP A 84 -8.28 6.99 -17.42
CA ASP A 84 -8.03 8.33 -17.96
C ASP A 84 -6.81 8.95 -17.25
N ALA A 85 -5.69 9.03 -17.97
CA ALA A 85 -4.44 9.58 -17.44
C ALA A 85 -4.52 11.09 -17.11
N GLN A 86 -5.58 11.79 -17.52
CA GLN A 86 -5.86 13.18 -17.17
C GLN A 86 -7.04 13.32 -16.22
N GLY A 87 -7.72 12.20 -15.91
CA GLY A 87 -8.88 12.12 -15.03
C GLY A 87 -8.54 12.11 -13.55
N PRO A 88 -9.54 11.82 -12.70
CA PRO A 88 -9.40 11.79 -11.24
C PRO A 88 -8.31 10.84 -10.74
N SER A 89 -8.08 9.72 -11.45
CA SER A 89 -7.06 8.73 -11.10
C SER A 89 -5.64 9.08 -11.57
N ARG A 90 -5.43 10.27 -12.14
CA ARG A 90 -4.12 10.71 -12.67
C ARG A 90 -2.99 10.58 -11.65
N LEU A 91 -3.24 10.94 -10.38
CA LEU A 91 -2.20 10.89 -9.34
C LEU A 91 -1.77 9.45 -9.04
N LEU A 92 -2.68 8.47 -9.14
CA LEU A 92 -2.36 7.04 -8.99
C LEU A 92 -1.47 6.53 -10.13
N HIS A 93 -1.76 6.96 -11.37
CA HIS A 93 -0.91 6.66 -12.53
C HIS A 93 0.50 7.23 -12.37
N LEU A 94 0.62 8.48 -11.91
CA LEU A 94 1.91 9.13 -11.68
C LEU A 94 2.70 8.51 -10.52
N MET A 95 2.03 7.95 -9.52
CA MET A 95 2.66 7.26 -8.38
C MET A 95 3.13 5.84 -8.72
N ASN A 96 2.51 5.21 -9.71
CA ASN A 96 2.69 3.79 -9.99
C ASN A 96 4.15 3.35 -10.24
N PRO A 97 5.01 4.13 -10.94
CA PRO A 97 6.43 3.79 -11.04
C PRO A 97 7.12 3.68 -9.68
N MET A 98 6.80 4.57 -8.72
CA MET A 98 7.37 4.51 -7.37
C MET A 98 6.88 3.29 -6.60
N ARG A 99 5.63 2.87 -6.78
CA ARG A 99 5.08 1.62 -6.22
C ARG A 99 5.88 0.41 -6.68
N ILE A 100 6.13 0.32 -7.98
CA ILE A 100 6.94 -0.76 -8.57
C ILE A 100 8.38 -0.73 -8.05
N ASP A 101 9.02 0.43 -8.01
CA ASP A 101 10.41 0.55 -7.58
C ASP A 101 10.57 0.23 -6.09
N PHE A 102 9.64 0.68 -5.24
CA PHE A 102 9.65 0.37 -3.82
C PHE A 102 9.41 -1.13 -3.57
N ALA A 103 8.46 -1.75 -4.27
CA ALA A 103 8.21 -3.19 -4.19
C ALA A 103 9.44 -4.01 -4.62
N LYS A 104 10.10 -3.62 -5.73
CA LYS A 104 11.36 -4.24 -6.17
C LYS A 104 12.47 -4.08 -5.12
N HIS A 105 12.56 -2.92 -4.49
CA HIS A 105 13.56 -2.68 -3.45
C HIS A 105 13.33 -3.59 -2.25
N CYS A 106 12.10 -3.72 -1.76
CA CYS A 106 11.73 -4.66 -0.69
C CYS A 106 12.12 -6.10 -1.06
N LEU A 107 11.73 -6.55 -2.24
CA LEU A 107 12.04 -7.91 -2.72
C LEU A 107 13.55 -8.15 -2.84
N SER A 108 14.33 -7.15 -3.24
CA SER A 108 15.80 -7.28 -3.37
C SER A 108 16.52 -7.44 -2.03
N MET A 109 15.89 -7.03 -0.92
CA MET A 109 16.42 -7.23 0.43
C MET A 109 16.04 -8.58 1.04
N GLY A 110 15.23 -9.35 0.33
CA GLY A 110 14.86 -10.70 0.72
C GLY A 110 16.00 -11.70 0.48
N ILE A 111 15.94 -12.86 1.12
CA ILE A 111 16.76 -14.00 0.73
C ILE A 111 16.28 -14.40 -0.66
N PRO A 112 17.18 -14.64 -1.63
CA PRO A 112 16.80 -15.13 -2.95
C PRO A 112 15.89 -16.34 -2.80
N VAL A 113 14.82 -16.40 -3.58
CA VAL A 113 13.84 -17.53 -3.57
C VAL A 113 14.58 -18.86 -3.80
N GLU A 114 15.71 -18.84 -4.50
CA GLU A 114 16.59 -19.98 -4.74
C GLU A 114 17.23 -20.56 -3.47
N ALA A 115 17.42 -19.75 -2.42
CA ALA A 115 17.99 -20.22 -1.16
C ALA A 115 16.98 -20.93 -0.23
N ILE A 116 15.67 -20.90 -0.56
CA ILE A 116 14.59 -21.52 0.25
C ILE A 116 14.28 -22.94 -0.23
N THR A 117 14.77 -23.36 -1.39
CA THR A 117 14.48 -24.65 -2.02
C THR A 117 15.32 -25.81 -1.54
N ASP A 118 16.27 -25.61 -0.61
CA ASP A 118 17.12 -26.69 -0.09
C ASP A 118 16.47 -27.53 1.05
N ALA A 119 15.18 -27.35 1.32
CA ALA A 119 14.45 -28.16 2.29
C ALA A 119 13.63 -29.28 1.62
N GLY A 120 14.27 -30.11 0.79
CA GLY A 120 13.61 -31.26 0.18
C GLY A 120 14.44 -31.90 -0.93
N GLU A 121 15.06 -33.03 -0.64
CA GLU A 121 15.76 -33.84 -1.63
C GLU A 121 14.86 -34.14 -2.83
N GLY A 122 15.19 -33.63 -4.00
CA GLY A 122 14.71 -34.26 -5.23
C GLY A 122 14.30 -33.42 -6.42
N GLU A 123 14.26 -32.08 -6.41
CA GLU A 123 13.85 -31.35 -7.63
C GLU A 123 14.82 -30.24 -8.05
N ARG A 124 15.48 -30.55 -9.14
CA ARG A 124 16.08 -29.72 -10.21
C ARG A 124 16.60 -28.33 -9.88
N LYS A 125 17.92 -28.21 -9.87
CA LYS A 125 18.66 -26.99 -10.19
C LYS A 125 18.07 -26.34 -11.44
N GLY A 126 17.51 -25.10 -11.30
CA GLY A 126 17.31 -24.22 -12.44
C GLY A 126 15.89 -23.74 -12.78
N SER A 127 14.87 -24.02 -11.97
CA SER A 127 13.55 -23.41 -12.15
C SER A 127 13.28 -22.42 -11.01
N SER A 128 13.67 -21.16 -11.21
CA SER A 128 13.20 -20.09 -10.32
C SER A 128 11.68 -19.99 -10.47
N ARG A 129 10.95 -20.41 -9.43
CA ARG A 129 9.51 -20.16 -9.34
C ARG A 129 9.31 -18.66 -9.43
N GLY A 130 8.61 -18.18 -10.47
CA GLY A 130 8.34 -16.77 -10.64
C GLY A 130 7.54 -16.19 -9.47
N LEU A 131 7.59 -14.88 -9.32
CA LEU A 131 6.94 -14.10 -8.26
C LEU A 131 5.41 -14.27 -8.33
N THR A 132 4.79 -14.60 -7.18
CA THR A 132 3.35 -14.60 -7.00
C THR A 132 2.92 -13.38 -6.18
N VAL A 133 1.95 -12.62 -6.71
CA VAL A 133 1.50 -11.34 -6.11
C VAL A 133 0.02 -11.37 -5.85
N LEU A 134 -0.39 -10.89 -4.68
CA LEU A 134 -1.77 -10.56 -4.35
C LEU A 134 -1.88 -9.05 -4.15
N ASP A 135 -2.62 -8.40 -5.04
CA ASP A 135 -2.88 -6.95 -5.01
C ASP A 135 -4.28 -6.73 -4.43
N VAL A 136 -4.35 -6.37 -3.14
CA VAL A 136 -5.62 -6.22 -2.40
C VAL A 136 -6.08 -4.77 -2.48
N GLY A 137 -7.34 -4.56 -2.86
CA GLY A 137 -7.86 -3.26 -3.24
C GLY A 137 -7.24 -2.80 -4.55
N CYS A 138 -7.19 -3.70 -5.54
CA CYS A 138 -6.47 -3.46 -6.80
C CYS A 138 -7.11 -2.37 -7.67
N GLY A 139 -8.34 -1.98 -7.39
CA GLY A 139 -9.08 -0.98 -8.16
C GLY A 139 -9.13 -1.34 -9.65
N GLY A 140 -8.93 -0.36 -10.52
CA GLY A 140 -8.89 -0.56 -11.97
C GLY A 140 -7.64 -1.28 -12.50
N GLY A 141 -6.76 -1.80 -11.62
CA GLY A 141 -5.67 -2.68 -12.00
C GLY A 141 -4.37 -1.99 -12.43
N ILE A 142 -4.16 -0.71 -12.11
CA ILE A 142 -2.97 0.05 -12.54
C ILE A 142 -1.67 -0.62 -12.08
N PHE A 143 -1.59 -1.01 -10.80
CA PHE A 143 -0.42 -1.70 -10.26
C PHE A 143 -0.39 -3.17 -10.69
N SER A 144 -1.53 -3.87 -10.60
CA SER A 144 -1.64 -5.29 -10.95
C SER A 144 -1.13 -5.57 -12.37
N GLU A 145 -1.51 -4.77 -13.36
CA GLU A 145 -1.03 -4.92 -14.73
C GLU A 145 0.48 -4.63 -14.86
N SER A 146 0.95 -3.59 -14.16
CA SER A 146 2.35 -3.20 -14.22
C SER A 146 3.27 -4.26 -13.65
N VAL A 147 2.90 -4.87 -12.50
CA VAL A 147 3.69 -5.95 -11.91
C VAL A 147 3.57 -7.25 -12.70
N ALA A 148 2.43 -7.53 -13.33
CA ALA A 148 2.25 -8.71 -14.19
C ALA A 148 3.14 -8.67 -15.45
N ARG A 149 3.47 -7.47 -15.96
CA ARG A 149 4.40 -7.30 -17.09
C ARG A 149 5.87 -7.55 -16.73
N LEU A 150 6.21 -7.62 -15.43
CA LEU A 150 7.59 -7.88 -15.04
C LEU A 150 8.00 -9.31 -15.46
N PRO A 151 9.23 -9.50 -15.99
CA PRO A 151 9.66 -10.80 -16.52
C PRO A 151 9.57 -11.95 -15.51
N ASN A 152 9.92 -11.66 -14.25
CA ASN A 152 9.96 -12.68 -13.19
C ASN A 152 8.62 -12.88 -12.48
N THR A 153 7.54 -12.25 -12.91
CA THR A 153 6.20 -12.44 -12.35
C THR A 153 5.54 -13.65 -12.99
N ALA A 154 5.19 -14.64 -12.17
CA ALA A 154 4.46 -15.84 -12.60
C ALA A 154 2.96 -15.62 -12.57
N LYS A 155 2.44 -15.05 -11.48
CA LYS A 155 1.00 -14.85 -11.29
C LYS A 155 0.70 -13.62 -10.45
N VAL A 156 -0.33 -12.89 -10.85
CA VAL A 156 -0.90 -11.76 -10.10
C VAL A 156 -2.39 -12.01 -9.92
N ILE A 157 -2.85 -11.88 -8.69
CA ILE A 157 -4.27 -11.84 -8.37
C ILE A 157 -4.60 -10.46 -7.84
N GLY A 158 -5.51 -9.75 -8.51
CA GLY A 158 -6.08 -8.50 -8.03
C GLY A 158 -7.41 -8.78 -7.33
N LEU A 159 -7.52 -8.40 -6.06
CA LEU A 159 -8.77 -8.45 -5.30
C LEU A 159 -9.36 -7.06 -5.16
N ASP A 160 -10.65 -6.94 -5.40
CA ASP A 160 -11.40 -5.73 -5.09
C ASP A 160 -12.87 -6.08 -4.80
N PRO A 161 -13.53 -5.47 -3.81
CA PRO A 161 -14.93 -5.71 -3.53
C PRO A 161 -15.88 -5.08 -4.57
N SER A 162 -15.41 -4.14 -5.41
CA SER A 162 -16.20 -3.48 -6.45
C SER A 162 -16.15 -4.25 -7.76
N GLU A 163 -17.25 -4.86 -8.14
CA GLU A 163 -17.37 -5.49 -9.46
C GLU A 163 -17.34 -4.50 -10.62
N GLN A 164 -17.82 -3.26 -10.40
CA GLN A 164 -17.79 -2.21 -11.43
C GLN A 164 -16.35 -1.82 -11.77
N VAL A 165 -15.52 -1.58 -10.75
CA VAL A 165 -14.11 -1.23 -10.92
C VAL A 165 -13.34 -2.39 -11.55
N LEU A 166 -13.61 -3.63 -11.11
CA LEU A 166 -13.02 -4.82 -11.72
C LEU A 166 -13.47 -5.06 -13.17
N GLY A 167 -14.68 -4.66 -13.52
CA GLY A 167 -15.15 -4.66 -14.92
C GLY A 167 -14.24 -3.82 -15.81
N VAL A 168 -13.85 -2.63 -15.32
CA VAL A 168 -12.91 -1.74 -16.02
C VAL A 168 -11.51 -2.34 -16.08
N ALA A 169 -11.02 -2.89 -14.96
CA ALA A 169 -9.72 -3.56 -14.91
C ALA A 169 -9.63 -4.72 -15.91
N ARG A 170 -10.62 -5.60 -15.95
CA ARG A 170 -10.69 -6.73 -16.89
C ARG A 170 -10.76 -6.25 -18.35
N ALA A 171 -11.56 -5.21 -18.62
CA ALA A 171 -11.67 -4.65 -19.97
C ALA A 171 -10.35 -4.02 -20.44
N HIS A 172 -9.59 -3.39 -19.52
CA HIS A 172 -8.29 -2.84 -19.85
C HIS A 172 -7.24 -3.94 -20.06
N ALA A 173 -7.14 -4.90 -19.17
CA ALA A 173 -6.19 -6.01 -19.24
C ALA A 173 -6.35 -6.84 -20.53
N LYS A 174 -7.59 -7.01 -21.05
CA LYS A 174 -7.86 -7.70 -22.32
C LYS A 174 -7.17 -7.07 -23.54
N LYS A 175 -6.78 -5.80 -23.45
CA LYS A 175 -6.07 -5.11 -24.55
C LYS A 175 -4.60 -5.54 -24.66
N ASP A 176 -4.07 -6.19 -23.63
CA ASP A 176 -2.68 -6.63 -23.57
C ASP A 176 -2.60 -8.17 -23.45
N PRO A 177 -2.33 -8.88 -24.57
CA PRO A 177 -2.23 -10.33 -24.56
C PRO A 177 -1.13 -10.88 -23.65
N THR A 178 -0.11 -10.09 -23.29
CA THR A 178 1.00 -10.52 -22.43
C THR A 178 0.55 -10.75 -20.98
N LEU A 179 -0.60 -10.22 -20.58
CA LEU A 179 -1.20 -10.41 -19.27
C LEU A 179 -2.02 -11.70 -19.17
N SER A 180 -2.35 -12.31 -20.33
CA SER A 180 -3.13 -13.55 -20.38
C SER A 180 -2.43 -14.69 -19.65
N GLY A 181 -3.16 -15.37 -18.76
CA GLY A 181 -2.62 -16.45 -17.91
C GLY A 181 -1.80 -15.99 -16.71
N LYS A 182 -1.33 -14.74 -16.68
CA LYS A 182 -0.57 -14.19 -15.57
C LYS A 182 -1.42 -13.37 -14.58
N LEU A 183 -2.43 -12.64 -15.09
CA LEU A 183 -3.24 -11.71 -14.30
C LEU A 183 -4.68 -12.20 -14.20
N GLN A 184 -5.20 -12.25 -12.99
CA GLN A 184 -6.59 -12.58 -12.70
C GLN A 184 -7.18 -11.56 -11.74
N TYR A 185 -8.40 -11.09 -12.00
CA TYR A 185 -9.16 -10.22 -11.10
C TYR A 185 -10.31 -11.00 -10.48
N ILE A 186 -10.43 -10.91 -9.15
CA ILE A 186 -11.43 -11.61 -8.35
C ILE A 186 -12.24 -10.60 -7.54
N ASN A 187 -13.55 -10.63 -7.69
CA ASN A 187 -14.45 -9.83 -6.86
C ASN A 187 -14.61 -10.51 -5.50
N SER A 188 -13.87 -10.02 -4.53
CA SER A 188 -13.88 -10.54 -3.16
C SER A 188 -13.24 -9.54 -2.21
N SER A 189 -13.63 -9.60 -0.94
CA SER A 189 -12.84 -9.02 0.14
C SER A 189 -11.68 -9.97 0.50
N ILE A 190 -10.65 -9.45 1.20
CA ILE A 190 -9.58 -10.29 1.73
C ILE A 190 -10.08 -11.24 2.83
N ASP A 191 -11.16 -10.87 3.53
CA ASP A 191 -11.74 -11.69 4.59
C ASP A 191 -12.44 -12.94 4.03
N ASP A 192 -13.00 -12.84 2.82
CA ASP A 192 -13.75 -13.93 2.15
C ASP A 192 -12.87 -14.72 1.17
N TYR A 193 -11.69 -14.19 0.84
CA TYR A 193 -10.77 -14.82 -0.09
C TYR A 193 -9.97 -15.96 0.56
N THR A 194 -10.10 -17.15 0.00
CA THR A 194 -9.41 -18.37 0.48
C THR A 194 -8.51 -18.93 -0.61
N PRO A 195 -7.25 -18.46 -0.74
CA PRO A 195 -6.32 -19.00 -1.72
C PRO A 195 -5.83 -20.40 -1.31
N ASP A 196 -5.42 -21.18 -2.31
CA ASP A 196 -4.80 -22.49 -2.14
C ASP A 196 -3.29 -22.43 -1.80
N HIS A 197 -2.70 -21.22 -1.88
CA HIS A 197 -1.28 -20.98 -1.61
C HIS A 197 -1.04 -19.61 -0.99
N GLN A 198 0.14 -19.43 -0.40
CA GLN A 198 0.61 -18.13 0.09
C GLN A 198 1.42 -17.39 -0.98
N PHE A 199 1.45 -16.07 -0.90
CA PHE A 199 2.05 -15.19 -1.87
C PHE A 199 3.45 -14.72 -1.46
N ASP A 200 4.28 -14.43 -2.46
CA ASP A 200 5.60 -13.82 -2.26
C ASP A 200 5.49 -12.35 -1.88
N LEU A 201 4.49 -11.67 -2.45
CA LEU A 201 4.22 -10.25 -2.24
C LEU A 201 2.73 -10.02 -2.11
N ILE A 202 2.33 -9.31 -1.05
CA ILE A 202 1.00 -8.72 -0.94
C ILE A 202 1.14 -7.21 -1.01
N THR A 203 0.31 -6.56 -1.83
CA THR A 203 0.30 -5.11 -1.99
C THR A 203 -1.03 -4.52 -1.53
N LEU A 204 -0.96 -3.35 -0.85
CA LEU A 204 -2.09 -2.62 -0.24
C LEU A 204 -1.86 -1.13 -0.53
N PHE A 205 -2.06 -0.69 -1.79
CA PHE A 205 -1.75 0.69 -2.17
C PHE A 205 -2.98 1.59 -2.06
N GLU A 206 -2.96 2.54 -1.10
CA GLU A 206 -4.07 3.45 -0.79
C GLU A 206 -5.34 2.66 -0.39
N VAL A 207 -5.20 1.72 0.54
CA VAL A 207 -6.30 0.83 0.97
C VAL A 207 -6.57 0.93 2.47
N VAL A 208 -5.52 0.95 3.30
CA VAL A 208 -5.65 0.79 4.76
C VAL A 208 -6.46 1.91 5.42
N GLU A 209 -6.47 3.10 4.83
CA GLU A 209 -7.28 4.26 5.25
C GLU A 209 -8.78 4.13 4.95
N HIS A 210 -9.14 3.22 4.04
CA HIS A 210 -10.52 2.99 3.62
C HIS A 210 -11.19 1.83 4.34
N VAL A 211 -10.45 1.09 5.18
CA VAL A 211 -11.01 -0.04 5.93
C VAL A 211 -11.39 0.35 7.36
N PRO A 212 -12.54 -0.13 7.88
CA PRO A 212 -13.00 0.26 9.21
C PRO A 212 -12.13 -0.30 10.35
N TYR A 213 -11.47 -1.45 10.15
CA TYR A 213 -10.65 -2.14 11.15
C TYR A 213 -9.26 -2.49 10.60
N PRO A 214 -8.35 -1.50 10.41
CA PRO A 214 -7.09 -1.72 9.72
C PRO A 214 -6.19 -2.76 10.38
N ALA A 215 -6.19 -2.86 11.72
CA ALA A 215 -5.41 -3.89 12.42
C ALA A 215 -5.87 -5.31 12.07
N ALA A 216 -7.18 -5.58 12.10
CA ALA A 216 -7.74 -6.88 11.75
C ALA A 216 -7.54 -7.21 10.26
N PHE A 217 -7.74 -6.21 9.40
CA PHE A 217 -7.49 -6.32 7.97
C PHE A 217 -6.03 -6.70 7.66
N LEU A 218 -5.06 -6.01 8.25
CA LEU A 218 -3.65 -6.33 8.10
C LEU A 218 -3.32 -7.73 8.61
N GLN A 219 -3.90 -8.16 9.75
CA GLN A 219 -3.72 -9.52 10.26
C GLN A 219 -4.28 -10.58 9.30
N THR A 220 -5.38 -10.30 8.61
CA THR A 220 -5.89 -11.19 7.57
C THR A 220 -4.92 -11.25 6.38
N CYS A 221 -4.43 -10.11 5.89
CA CYS A 221 -3.41 -10.07 4.83
C CYS A 221 -2.14 -10.87 5.20
N MET A 222 -1.67 -10.72 6.45
CA MET A 222 -0.47 -11.40 6.95
C MET A 222 -0.54 -12.92 6.83
N ARG A 223 -1.71 -13.53 6.96
CA ARG A 223 -1.90 -15.00 6.85
C ARG A 223 -1.60 -15.53 5.44
N HIS A 224 -1.76 -14.68 4.43
CA HIS A 224 -1.59 -15.04 3.04
C HIS A 224 -0.17 -14.80 2.50
N VAL A 225 0.73 -14.21 3.30
CA VAL A 225 2.14 -14.04 2.93
C VAL A 225 2.92 -15.28 3.33
N ARG A 226 3.73 -15.84 2.44
CA ARG A 226 4.63 -16.95 2.78
C ARG A 226 5.78 -16.51 3.70
N PRO A 227 6.44 -17.42 4.44
CA PRO A 227 7.71 -17.11 5.12
C PRO A 227 8.72 -16.49 4.14
N GLY A 228 9.37 -15.41 4.56
CA GLY A 228 10.28 -14.64 3.72
C GLY A 228 9.63 -13.71 2.70
N GLY A 229 8.30 -13.76 2.54
CA GLY A 229 7.53 -12.87 1.69
C GLY A 229 7.33 -11.48 2.30
N TRP A 230 6.73 -10.57 1.54
CA TRP A 230 6.55 -9.18 1.91
C TRP A 230 5.11 -8.71 1.86
N ILE A 231 4.76 -7.81 2.77
CA ILE A 231 3.65 -6.86 2.58
C ILE A 231 4.27 -5.52 2.22
N VAL A 232 3.75 -4.91 1.15
CA VAL A 232 4.13 -3.56 0.70
C VAL A 232 2.87 -2.74 0.57
N LEU A 233 2.84 -1.59 1.23
CA LEU A 233 1.68 -0.71 1.22
C LEU A 233 2.07 0.75 0.97
N SER A 234 1.10 1.57 0.57
CA SER A 234 1.16 3.02 0.68
C SER A 234 -0.09 3.53 1.37
N THR A 235 0.05 4.63 2.07
CA THR A 235 -1.05 5.35 2.72
C THR A 235 -0.62 6.78 3.07
N ILE A 236 -1.50 7.52 3.73
CA ILE A 236 -1.29 8.92 4.08
C ILE A 236 -1.07 9.04 5.59
N ALA A 237 -0.03 9.79 5.99
CA ALA A 237 0.23 10.10 7.39
C ALA A 237 -0.82 11.08 7.94
N ARG A 238 -1.26 10.88 9.19
CA ARG A 238 -2.21 11.74 9.90
C ARG A 238 -1.52 12.97 10.46
N THR A 239 -1.21 13.93 9.60
CA THR A 239 -0.53 15.16 9.96
C THR A 239 -1.30 16.39 9.48
N TRP A 240 -1.00 17.55 10.08
CA TRP A 240 -1.60 18.80 9.62
C TRP A 240 -1.25 19.12 8.16
N SER A 241 -0.06 18.77 7.71
CA SER A 241 0.35 18.95 6.31
C SER A 241 -0.44 18.06 5.34
N SER A 242 -0.72 16.81 5.72
CA SER A 242 -1.58 15.93 4.91
C SER A 242 -3.02 16.43 4.89
N TRP A 243 -3.54 16.92 6.02
CA TRP A 243 -4.85 17.56 6.08
C TRP A 243 -4.93 18.79 5.15
N MET A 244 -3.91 19.64 5.18
CA MET A 244 -3.87 20.83 4.33
C MET A 244 -3.77 20.47 2.85
N THR A 245 -2.96 19.47 2.49
CA THR A 245 -2.79 19.07 1.09
C THR A 245 -3.99 18.31 0.54
N THR A 246 -4.57 17.41 1.31
CA THR A 246 -5.70 16.59 0.85
C THR A 246 -7.03 17.33 0.92
N LYS A 247 -7.32 17.98 2.05
CA LYS A 247 -8.60 18.67 2.23
C LYS A 247 -8.64 20.06 1.62
N LEU A 248 -7.67 20.90 1.95
CA LEU A 248 -7.71 22.30 1.53
C LEU A 248 -7.30 22.49 0.07
N ILE A 249 -6.22 21.83 -0.37
CA ILE A 249 -5.68 22.05 -1.71
C ILE A 249 -6.36 21.13 -2.73
N ALA A 250 -6.45 19.83 -2.46
CA ALA A 250 -6.97 18.88 -3.42
C ALA A 250 -8.50 18.95 -3.56
N GLU A 251 -9.23 19.05 -2.42
CA GLU A 251 -10.69 19.04 -2.43
C GLU A 251 -11.28 20.45 -2.62
N ASP A 252 -10.82 21.45 -1.86
CA ASP A 252 -11.47 22.76 -1.80
C ASP A 252 -10.94 23.77 -2.81
N LEU A 253 -9.62 23.81 -3.06
CA LEU A 253 -9.01 24.82 -3.92
C LEU A 253 -8.84 24.34 -5.37
N LEU A 254 -8.31 23.15 -5.58
CA LEU A 254 -7.98 22.64 -6.91
C LEU A 254 -9.06 21.70 -7.48
N HIS A 255 -10.02 21.24 -6.67
CA HIS A 255 -11.09 20.29 -7.08
C HIS A 255 -10.54 19.05 -7.80
N ILE A 256 -9.33 18.60 -7.44
CA ILE A 256 -8.68 17.42 -8.03
C ILE A 256 -9.36 16.14 -7.57
N VAL A 257 -9.93 16.17 -6.35
CA VAL A 257 -10.62 15.05 -5.71
C VAL A 257 -11.97 15.57 -5.20
N PRO A 258 -13.07 14.78 -5.26
CA PRO A 258 -14.36 15.16 -4.70
C PRO A 258 -14.28 15.47 -3.20
N ARG A 259 -15.11 16.43 -2.74
CA ARG A 259 -15.18 16.79 -1.32
C ARG A 259 -15.61 15.61 -0.47
N GLY A 260 -14.92 15.39 0.67
CA GLY A 260 -15.24 14.32 1.60
C GLY A 260 -14.59 12.97 1.30
N THR A 261 -13.72 12.90 0.30
CA THR A 261 -12.99 11.67 -0.05
C THR A 261 -12.04 11.20 1.05
N HIS A 262 -11.54 12.12 1.89
CA HIS A 262 -10.54 11.80 2.89
C HIS A 262 -11.03 12.13 4.31
N ASP A 263 -11.14 11.09 5.15
CA ASP A 263 -11.34 11.22 6.59
C ASP A 263 -9.99 11.21 7.30
N TRP A 264 -9.53 12.37 7.75
CA TRP A 264 -8.23 12.54 8.40
C TRP A 264 -8.02 11.61 9.61
N TYR A 265 -9.07 11.24 10.32
CA TYR A 265 -9.00 10.33 11.46
C TYR A 265 -8.66 8.89 11.06
N LYS A 266 -8.88 8.52 9.78
CA LYS A 266 -8.56 7.20 9.24
C LYS A 266 -7.09 7.07 8.82
N TYR A 267 -6.32 8.17 8.78
CA TYR A 267 -4.90 8.14 8.39
C TYR A 267 -4.05 7.50 9.50
N ILE A 268 -3.01 6.78 9.10
CA ILE A 268 -2.13 6.02 9.98
C ILE A 268 -0.71 6.57 9.83
N ASN A 269 -0.07 6.93 10.96
CA ASN A 269 1.31 7.40 10.92
C ASN A 269 2.30 6.24 10.79
N GLU A 270 3.46 6.50 10.16
CA GLU A 270 4.50 5.48 9.98
C GLU A 270 4.93 4.82 11.31
N PRO A 271 5.15 5.54 12.41
CA PRO A 271 5.48 4.91 13.69
C PRO A 271 4.37 4.01 14.25
N GLU A 272 3.10 4.32 13.98
CA GLU A 272 1.97 3.47 14.38
C GLU A 272 1.98 2.16 13.58
N MET A 273 2.20 2.26 12.26
CA MET A 273 2.32 1.10 11.37
C MET A 273 3.50 0.21 11.77
N ARG A 274 4.66 0.80 12.02
CA ARG A 274 5.86 0.11 12.50
C ARG A 274 5.61 -0.59 13.83
N SER A 275 5.07 0.13 14.81
CA SER A 275 4.75 -0.43 16.13
C SER A 275 3.71 -1.55 16.07
N PHE A 276 2.77 -1.50 15.12
CA PHE A 276 1.84 -2.59 14.89
C PHE A 276 2.58 -3.87 14.48
N PHE A 277 3.45 -3.81 13.47
CA PHE A 277 4.18 -4.98 12.98
C PHE A 277 5.25 -5.48 13.95
N GLU A 278 5.92 -4.61 14.70
CA GLU A 278 6.87 -4.99 15.76
C GLU A 278 6.23 -5.86 16.86
N LYS A 279 4.91 -5.72 17.06
CA LYS A 279 4.15 -6.54 18.03
C LYS A 279 3.68 -7.87 17.45
N GLN A 280 3.80 -8.08 16.14
CA GLN A 280 3.38 -9.33 15.50
C GLN A 280 4.53 -10.33 15.51
N HIS A 281 4.31 -11.49 16.14
CA HIS A 281 5.31 -12.58 16.15
C HIS A 281 5.60 -13.07 14.73
N GLY A 282 6.88 -13.18 14.38
CA GLY A 282 7.32 -13.66 13.06
C GLY A 282 7.24 -12.59 11.96
N TRP A 283 7.28 -11.29 12.33
CA TRP A 283 7.24 -10.21 11.37
C TRP A 283 8.27 -9.13 11.67
N GLY A 284 8.89 -8.62 10.60
CA GLY A 284 9.69 -7.40 10.64
C GLY A 284 11.08 -7.52 11.25
N SER A 285 11.45 -8.65 11.88
CA SER A 285 12.79 -8.82 12.44
C SER A 285 13.86 -8.82 11.34
N GLN A 286 13.49 -9.28 10.14
CA GLN A 286 14.36 -9.41 8.96
C GLN A 286 14.16 -8.30 7.93
N GLY A 287 13.30 -7.33 8.17
CA GLY A 287 13.15 -6.18 7.30
C GLY A 287 11.85 -5.39 7.49
N MET A 288 12.02 -4.12 7.83
CA MET A 288 10.98 -3.08 7.73
C MET A 288 11.59 -1.87 7.04
N LEU A 289 10.90 -1.37 6.03
CA LEU A 289 11.32 -0.23 5.22
C LEU A 289 10.21 0.80 5.19
N SER A 290 10.57 2.07 5.21
CA SER A 290 9.64 3.16 4.92
C SER A 290 10.27 4.18 3.97
N MET A 291 9.44 4.84 3.18
CA MET A 291 9.85 5.86 2.23
C MET A 291 8.74 6.91 2.11
N GLY A 292 9.02 8.12 2.58
CA GLY A 292 8.11 9.23 2.40
C GLY A 292 8.08 9.72 0.94
N CYS A 293 6.90 10.15 0.48
CA CYS A 293 6.76 10.76 -0.84
C CYS A 293 5.78 11.93 -0.83
N LEU A 294 6.13 12.96 -1.60
CA LEU A 294 5.31 14.15 -1.75
C LEU A 294 5.03 14.42 -3.23
N TYR A 295 3.82 14.85 -3.50
CA TYR A 295 3.46 15.35 -4.83
C TYR A 295 3.90 16.82 -4.96
N VAL A 296 4.77 17.10 -5.94
CA VAL A 296 5.24 18.44 -6.24
C VAL A 296 4.58 18.88 -7.54
N PRO A 297 3.69 19.91 -7.54
CA PRO A 297 3.05 20.38 -8.75
C PRO A 297 4.07 20.71 -9.85
N GLY A 298 3.83 20.24 -11.06
CA GLY A 298 4.74 20.38 -12.20
C GLY A 298 5.89 19.36 -12.25
N PHE A 299 6.26 18.72 -11.13
CA PHE A 299 7.37 17.77 -11.05
C PHE A 299 6.92 16.34 -10.71
N GLY A 300 5.65 16.14 -10.36
CA GLY A 300 5.10 14.83 -9.99
C GLY A 300 5.51 14.37 -8.61
N TRP A 301 5.38 13.06 -8.35
CA TRP A 301 5.74 12.45 -7.09
C TRP A 301 7.26 12.38 -6.89
N LYS A 302 7.71 12.71 -5.68
CA LYS A 302 9.13 12.67 -5.29
C LYS A 302 9.30 11.88 -4.00
N ALA A 303 10.22 10.93 -4.00
CA ALA A 303 10.69 10.29 -2.78
C ALA A 303 11.56 11.29 -2.00
N ILE A 304 11.19 11.57 -0.75
CA ILE A 304 11.91 12.50 0.11
C ILE A 304 12.18 11.81 1.43
N LYS A 305 13.45 11.59 1.73
CA LYS A 305 13.86 10.94 2.98
C LYS A 305 13.45 11.78 4.18
N GLY A 306 12.80 11.16 5.17
CA GLY A 306 12.34 11.82 6.38
C GLY A 306 11.01 12.57 6.21
N SER A 307 10.30 12.37 5.10
CA SER A 307 8.97 12.94 4.87
C SER A 307 7.82 11.97 5.14
N GLU A 308 8.10 10.84 5.78
CA GLU A 308 7.11 9.80 6.08
C GLU A 308 5.95 10.31 6.93
N ASP A 309 6.21 11.35 7.75
CA ASP A 309 5.21 12.00 8.60
C ASP A 309 4.54 13.22 7.95
N TYR A 310 4.88 13.59 6.69
CA TYR A 310 4.41 14.85 6.10
C TYR A 310 3.45 14.69 4.92
N GLY A 311 3.13 13.47 4.51
CA GLY A 311 2.25 13.21 3.38
C GLY A 311 2.04 11.72 3.15
N ASN A 312 2.11 11.30 1.90
CA ASN A 312 2.06 9.88 1.58
C ASN A 312 3.39 9.20 1.93
N TYR A 313 3.30 7.96 2.36
CA TYR A 313 4.48 7.13 2.54
C TYR A 313 4.22 5.70 2.05
N PHE A 314 5.32 5.03 1.69
CA PHE A 314 5.37 3.61 1.45
C PHE A 314 5.91 2.91 2.68
N PHE A 315 5.37 1.73 2.96
CA PHE A 315 5.86 0.86 4.03
C PHE A 315 5.97 -0.57 3.52
N GLY A 316 7.08 -1.20 3.81
CA GLY A 316 7.35 -2.59 3.48
C GLY A 316 7.75 -3.36 4.72
N VAL A 317 7.16 -4.53 4.92
CA VAL A 317 7.50 -5.41 6.04
C VAL A 317 7.61 -6.85 5.57
N ARG A 318 8.65 -7.53 6.04
CA ARG A 318 8.94 -8.91 5.69
C ARG A 318 8.39 -9.86 6.74
N ARG A 319 7.76 -10.95 6.30
CA ARG A 319 7.50 -12.10 7.16
C ARG A 319 8.82 -12.83 7.41
N ASP A 320 9.12 -13.09 8.67
CA ASP A 320 10.32 -13.85 9.06
C ASP A 320 10.27 -15.29 8.52
N LEU A 321 11.43 -15.93 8.42
CA LEU A 321 11.57 -17.31 7.90
C LEU A 321 11.12 -18.33 8.92
#